data_383dfe8e2fd9e8609245d8852df0a3ad
#
_entry.id   383dfe8e2fd9e8609245d8852df0a3ad
#
_cell.length_a   1.000
_cell.length_b   1.000
_cell.length_c   1.000
_cell.angle_alpha   90.00
_cell.angle_beta   90.00
_cell.angle_gamma   90.00
#
_symmetry.space_group_name_H-M   'P 1'
#
loop_
_entity.id
_entity.type
_entity.pdbx_description
1 polymer ?
#
loop_
_entity_poly.entity_id
_entity_poly.type
_entity_poly.pdbx_seq_one_letter_code
_entity_poly.pdbx_strand_id
1 'polypeptide(L)'
;QACGNALPVTYSNVEPSDFVQTFSRSNGGEASSGFWQLPKGETKADGIRLTERQETLGDVTHRILMVPIAQDQVGMYYHQSGLPLATWIVPPGQYFMMGDNRDNSADSRYWGFVPEANLVGKATAIWMSFEKQEGEWPTGVRLSRIGGIH
;
A
#
# COMPACT_ATOMS: atom_id res chain seq x y z
N GLN A 1 -16.89 -7.96 -10.15
CA GLN A 1 -16.91 -9.29 -9.51
C GLN A 1 -17.79 -10.24 -10.30
N ALA A 2 -17.21 -11.20 -10.98
CA ALA A 2 -17.98 -12.39 -11.39
C ALA A 2 -18.12 -13.26 -10.14
N CYS A 3 -19.33 -13.40 -9.62
CA CYS A 3 -19.63 -14.25 -8.49
C CYS A 3 -19.12 -15.68 -8.78
N GLY A 4 -18.12 -16.16 -8.05
CA GLY A 4 -17.58 -17.50 -8.19
C GLY A 4 -16.37 -17.66 -9.12
N ASN A 5 -15.93 -16.62 -9.83
CA ASN A 5 -14.71 -16.66 -10.64
C ASN A 5 -13.56 -15.91 -9.97
N ALA A 6 -12.36 -16.47 -10.04
CA ALA A 6 -11.15 -15.75 -9.61
C ALA A 6 -10.99 -14.49 -10.45
N LEU A 7 -10.70 -13.35 -9.79
CA LEU A 7 -10.34 -12.13 -10.48
C LEU A 7 -8.98 -12.35 -11.14
N PRO A 8 -8.83 -12.16 -12.46
CA PRO A 8 -7.54 -12.28 -13.11
C PRO A 8 -6.60 -11.19 -12.61
N VAL A 9 -5.43 -11.60 -12.17
CA VAL A 9 -4.38 -10.71 -11.68
C VAL A 9 -3.12 -10.95 -12.50
N THR A 10 -2.55 -9.90 -13.04
CA THR A 10 -1.24 -9.95 -13.72
C THR A 10 -0.28 -8.94 -13.13
N TYR A 11 1.00 -9.22 -13.26
CA TYR A 11 2.06 -8.40 -12.70
C TYR A 11 3.13 -8.10 -13.74
N SER A 12 3.66 -6.87 -13.74
CA SER A 12 4.87 -6.54 -14.48
C SER A 12 6.13 -7.08 -13.78
N ASN A 13 7.28 -6.89 -14.42
CA ASN A 13 8.57 -7.11 -13.76
C ASN A 13 8.69 -6.20 -12.52
N VAL A 14 9.47 -6.69 -11.55
CA VAL A 14 9.82 -5.92 -10.34
C VAL A 14 10.98 -5.00 -10.67
N GLU A 15 10.88 -3.73 -10.28
CA GLU A 15 11.90 -2.71 -10.49
C GLU A 15 12.18 -1.96 -9.17
N PRO A 16 13.36 -1.34 -9.01
CA PRO A 16 13.61 -0.42 -7.91
C PRO A 16 12.68 0.79 -7.99
N SER A 17 12.03 1.14 -6.87
CA SER A 17 11.18 2.33 -6.78
C SER A 17 11.98 3.59 -6.42
N ASP A 18 11.32 4.74 -6.49
CA ASP A 18 11.85 6.01 -5.98
C ASP A 18 11.64 6.19 -4.46
N PHE A 19 11.21 5.14 -3.76
CA PHE A 19 10.92 5.20 -2.33
C PHE A 19 11.91 4.38 -1.52
N VAL A 20 12.30 4.97 -0.38
CA VAL A 20 13.17 4.37 0.63
C VAL A 20 12.43 4.39 1.96
N GLN A 21 12.41 3.28 2.65
CA GLN A 21 11.85 3.16 4.00
C GLN A 21 12.97 2.98 5.01
N THR A 22 12.95 3.79 6.06
CA THR A 22 13.86 3.67 7.20
C THR A 22 13.12 3.10 8.39
N PHE A 23 13.81 2.28 9.18
CA PHE A 23 13.29 1.71 10.41
C PHE A 23 14.23 2.13 11.55
N SER A 24 13.71 2.85 12.52
CA SER A 24 14.48 3.22 13.72
C SER A 24 13.77 2.72 14.97
N ARG A 25 14.57 2.29 15.93
CA ARG A 25 14.09 2.01 17.30
C ARG A 25 14.63 3.08 18.21
N SER A 26 13.75 3.74 18.96
CA SER A 26 14.18 4.60 20.05
C SER A 26 14.68 3.76 21.21
N ASN A 27 15.53 4.34 22.07
CA ASN A 27 16.02 3.68 23.28
C ASN A 27 14.91 3.30 24.28
N GLY A 28 13.67 3.77 24.07
CA GLY A 28 12.46 3.41 24.83
C GLY A 28 11.64 2.26 24.23
N GLY A 29 12.13 1.64 23.13
CA GLY A 29 11.47 0.48 22.52
C GLY A 29 10.41 0.80 21.48
N GLU A 30 10.04 2.05 21.27
CA GLU A 30 9.12 2.44 20.18
C GLU A 30 9.84 2.34 18.84
N ALA A 31 9.22 1.57 17.94
CA ALA A 31 9.67 1.49 16.55
C ALA A 31 8.99 2.60 15.74
N SER A 32 9.79 3.38 15.03
CA SER A 32 9.31 4.35 14.06
C SER A 32 9.77 3.99 12.66
N SER A 33 8.96 4.28 11.67
CA SER A 33 9.33 4.12 10.26
C SER A 33 9.22 5.45 9.53
N GLY A 34 10.25 5.81 8.77
CA GLY A 34 10.23 6.96 7.88
C GLY A 34 10.04 6.51 6.42
N PHE A 35 9.35 7.31 5.64
CA PHE A 35 9.09 7.05 4.23
C PHE A 35 9.60 8.25 3.41
N TRP A 36 10.53 8.00 2.49
CA TRP A 36 11.25 9.03 1.77
C TRP A 36 11.17 8.80 0.26
N GLN A 37 10.97 9.85 -0.51
CA GLN A 37 11.10 9.81 -1.95
C GLN A 37 12.51 10.29 -2.32
N LEU A 38 13.31 9.38 -2.88
CA LEU A 38 14.69 9.64 -3.31
C LEU A 38 14.90 9.10 -4.72
N PRO A 39 15.58 9.84 -5.62
CA PRO A 39 15.90 9.37 -6.94
C PRO A 39 16.56 7.99 -6.95
N LYS A 40 16.35 7.22 -8.00
CA LYS A 40 17.00 5.92 -8.17
C LYS A 40 18.54 6.09 -8.15
N GLY A 41 19.20 5.30 -7.32
CA GLY A 41 20.64 5.38 -7.09
C GLY A 41 21.07 6.17 -5.85
N GLU A 42 20.24 7.01 -5.30
CA GLU A 42 20.50 7.64 -4.01
C GLU A 42 20.15 6.69 -2.85
N THR A 43 20.88 6.79 -1.76
CA THR A 43 20.68 5.98 -0.56
C THR A 43 20.47 6.88 0.66
N LYS A 44 19.76 6.36 1.64
CA LYS A 44 19.63 6.97 2.95
C LYS A 44 20.20 6.00 3.98
N ALA A 45 20.93 6.52 4.96
CA ALA A 45 21.48 5.71 6.05
C ALA A 45 20.32 4.92 6.72
N ASP A 46 20.55 3.63 6.95
CA ASP A 46 19.55 2.70 7.51
C ASP A 46 18.24 2.57 6.72
N GLY A 47 18.28 2.97 5.44
CA GLY A 47 17.14 2.89 4.54
C GLY A 47 17.17 1.67 3.62
N ILE A 48 16.01 1.07 3.43
CA ILE A 48 15.77 0.00 2.45
C ILE A 48 15.02 0.61 1.26
N ARG A 49 15.60 0.52 0.07
CA ARG A 49 14.89 0.92 -1.14
C ARG A 49 13.79 -0.09 -1.43
N LEU A 50 12.57 0.41 -1.55
CA LEU A 50 11.43 -0.42 -1.93
C LEU A 50 11.53 -0.81 -3.40
N THR A 51 10.92 -1.92 -3.73
CA THR A 51 10.68 -2.32 -5.11
C THR A 51 9.25 -1.96 -5.50
N GLU A 52 9.04 -1.74 -6.79
CA GLU A 52 7.72 -1.47 -7.36
C GLU A 52 7.43 -2.42 -8.53
N ARG A 53 6.18 -2.68 -8.78
CA ARG A 53 5.66 -3.28 -10.00
C ARG A 53 4.24 -2.80 -10.27
N GLN A 54 3.80 -2.97 -11.49
CA GLN A 54 2.40 -2.79 -11.83
C GLN A 54 1.62 -4.08 -11.51
N GLU A 55 0.48 -3.91 -10.89
CA GLU A 55 -0.54 -4.94 -10.72
C GLU A 55 -1.74 -4.56 -11.55
N THR A 56 -2.26 -5.51 -12.34
CA THR A 56 -3.47 -5.34 -13.12
C THR A 56 -4.53 -6.28 -12.57
N LEU A 57 -5.63 -5.71 -12.09
CA LEU A 57 -6.80 -6.40 -11.56
C LEU A 57 -7.97 -6.18 -12.53
N GLY A 58 -8.26 -7.16 -13.37
CA GLY A 58 -9.23 -6.96 -14.45
C GLY A 58 -8.77 -5.85 -15.39
N ASP A 59 -9.52 -4.75 -15.46
CA ASP A 59 -9.22 -3.60 -16.33
C ASP A 59 -8.48 -2.47 -15.61
N VAL A 60 -8.16 -2.62 -14.32
CA VAL A 60 -7.50 -1.58 -13.52
C VAL A 60 -6.04 -1.92 -13.29
N THR A 61 -5.15 -1.03 -13.70
CA THR A 61 -3.71 -1.14 -13.47
C THR A 61 -3.24 -0.06 -12.52
N HIS A 62 -2.49 -0.43 -11.50
CA HIS A 62 -1.90 0.48 -10.53
C HIS A 62 -0.52 -0.01 -10.10
N ARG A 63 0.26 0.85 -9.45
CA ARG A 63 1.57 0.49 -8.90
C ARG A 63 1.42 -0.01 -7.48
N ILE A 64 2.22 -1.01 -7.14
CA ILE A 64 2.38 -1.49 -5.77
C ILE A 64 3.83 -1.43 -5.36
N LEU A 65 4.06 -1.12 -4.07
CA LEU A 65 5.35 -1.10 -3.42
C LEU A 65 5.51 -2.32 -2.54
N MET A 66 6.75 -2.83 -2.48
CA MET A 66 7.11 -4.00 -1.70
C MET A 66 8.46 -3.77 -1.03
N VAL A 67 8.66 -4.35 0.14
CA VAL A 67 9.96 -4.41 0.81
C VAL A 67 10.69 -5.65 0.30
N PRO A 68 11.89 -5.53 -0.33
CA PRO A 68 12.56 -6.66 -1.00
C PRO A 68 12.85 -7.85 -0.11
N ILE A 69 12.95 -7.64 1.19
CA ILE A 69 13.28 -8.66 2.20
C ILE A 69 12.08 -9.10 3.04
N ALA A 70 10.91 -8.50 2.82
CA ALA A 70 9.71 -8.87 3.57
C ALA A 70 9.22 -10.26 3.19
N GLN A 71 8.69 -10.95 4.17
CA GLN A 71 7.99 -12.21 3.99
C GLN A 71 6.55 -12.04 4.44
N ASP A 72 5.63 -12.54 3.65
CA ASP A 72 4.21 -12.53 3.97
C ASP A 72 3.96 -13.25 5.30
N GLN A 73 3.36 -12.56 6.25
CA GLN A 73 2.98 -13.12 7.56
C GLN A 73 1.58 -13.76 7.47
N VAL A 74 1.43 -14.73 6.58
CA VAL A 74 0.13 -15.38 6.27
C VAL A 74 -0.56 -15.92 7.54
N GLY A 75 0.21 -16.35 8.53
CA GLY A 75 -0.34 -16.83 9.81
C GLY A 75 -1.03 -15.75 10.65
N MET A 76 -0.79 -14.47 10.35
CA MET A 76 -1.42 -13.33 11.03
C MET A 76 -2.61 -12.76 10.22
N TYR A 77 -2.88 -13.30 9.06
CA TYR A 77 -3.97 -12.83 8.22
C TYR A 77 -5.33 -13.21 8.80
N TYR A 78 -6.31 -12.36 8.54
CA TYR A 78 -7.71 -12.64 8.83
C TYR A 78 -8.10 -13.99 8.21
N HIS A 79 -8.59 -14.89 9.05
CA HIS A 79 -9.04 -16.20 8.63
C HIS A 79 -10.57 -16.22 8.48
N GLN A 80 -11.03 -16.40 7.27
CA GLN A 80 -12.45 -16.61 7.00
C GLN A 80 -12.80 -18.08 7.22
N SER A 81 -13.74 -18.35 8.12
CA SER A 81 -14.14 -19.72 8.48
C SER A 81 -14.53 -20.54 7.25
N GLY A 82 -14.02 -21.77 7.19
CA GLY A 82 -14.29 -22.73 6.10
C GLY A 82 -13.43 -22.53 4.84
N LEU A 83 -12.49 -21.57 4.83
CA LEU A 83 -11.57 -21.35 3.73
C LEU A 83 -10.12 -21.60 4.11
N PRO A 84 -9.24 -21.92 3.15
CA PRO A 84 -7.80 -21.97 3.38
C PRO A 84 -7.25 -20.61 3.84
N LEU A 85 -6.08 -20.61 4.48
CA LEU A 85 -5.35 -19.39 4.83
C LEU A 85 -5.11 -18.52 3.58
N ALA A 86 -5.13 -17.20 3.76
CA ALA A 86 -4.96 -16.21 2.69
C ALA A 86 -5.94 -16.37 1.52
N THR A 87 -7.12 -16.94 1.80
CA THR A 87 -8.20 -17.07 0.83
C THR A 87 -9.45 -16.41 1.39
N TRP A 88 -10.07 -15.53 0.59
CA TRP A 88 -11.25 -14.80 1.01
C TRP A 88 -12.31 -14.76 -0.07
N ILE A 89 -13.56 -14.94 0.35
CA ILE A 89 -14.74 -14.69 -0.48
C ILE A 89 -15.39 -13.42 0.07
N VAL A 90 -15.36 -12.35 -0.71
CA VAL A 90 -15.92 -11.07 -0.30
C VAL A 90 -17.45 -11.16 -0.27
N PRO A 91 -18.09 -10.93 0.90
CA PRO A 91 -19.56 -10.98 0.98
C PRO A 91 -20.21 -9.83 0.19
N PRO A 92 -21.46 -10.00 -0.26
CA PRO A 92 -22.22 -8.90 -0.88
C PRO A 92 -22.27 -7.67 0.03
N GLY A 93 -22.11 -6.47 -0.55
CA GLY A 93 -22.12 -5.20 0.19
C GLY A 93 -20.88 -4.96 1.07
N GLN A 94 -19.81 -5.70 0.84
CA GLN A 94 -18.53 -5.53 1.52
C GLN A 94 -17.38 -5.42 0.51
N TYR A 95 -16.27 -4.87 0.97
CA TYR A 95 -15.06 -4.65 0.17
C TYR A 95 -13.84 -5.25 0.86
N PHE A 96 -12.89 -5.72 0.07
CA PHE A 96 -11.58 -6.14 0.51
C PHE A 96 -10.58 -5.06 0.09
N MET A 97 -10.09 -4.30 1.07
CA MET A 97 -9.19 -3.17 0.84
C MET A 97 -7.75 -3.63 0.99
N MET A 98 -6.90 -3.24 0.05
CA MET A 98 -5.47 -3.50 0.11
C MET A 98 -4.68 -2.21 -0.07
N GLY A 99 -3.68 -2.01 0.78
CA GLY A 99 -2.76 -0.87 0.64
C GLY A 99 -1.77 -1.07 -0.50
N ASP A 100 -1.41 0.03 -1.18
CA ASP A 100 -0.44 0.00 -2.27
C ASP A 100 0.96 -0.35 -1.79
N ASN A 101 1.34 0.03 -0.58
CA ASN A 101 2.56 -0.45 0.07
C ASN A 101 2.26 -1.78 0.77
N ARG A 102 2.42 -2.87 0.03
CA ARG A 102 1.94 -4.22 0.39
C ARG A 102 2.48 -4.73 1.72
N ASP A 103 3.72 -4.46 2.02
CA ASP A 103 4.40 -4.98 3.21
C ASP A 103 4.33 -4.02 4.41
N ASN A 104 3.78 -2.83 4.21
CA ASN A 104 3.62 -1.82 5.26
C ASN A 104 2.18 -1.27 5.29
N SER A 105 1.22 -2.16 5.21
CA SER A 105 -0.22 -1.83 5.26
C SER A 105 -0.95 -2.74 6.22
N ALA A 106 -1.64 -2.13 7.19
CA ALA A 106 -2.62 -2.81 8.02
C ALA A 106 -3.98 -2.75 7.32
N ASP A 107 -4.24 -3.66 6.41
CA ASP A 107 -5.41 -3.67 5.52
C ASP A 107 -6.29 -4.92 5.72
N SER A 108 -7.20 -5.17 4.79
CA SER A 108 -8.16 -6.28 4.89
C SER A 108 -7.54 -7.66 5.03
N ARG A 109 -6.29 -7.83 4.65
CA ARG A 109 -5.56 -9.07 4.91
C ARG A 109 -5.49 -9.39 6.39
N TYR A 110 -5.49 -8.38 7.26
CA TYR A 110 -5.34 -8.53 8.72
C TYR A 110 -6.66 -8.42 9.47
N TRP A 111 -7.58 -7.54 9.06
CA TRP A 111 -8.80 -7.27 9.81
C TRP A 111 -10.11 -7.63 9.07
N GLY A 112 -10.04 -8.10 7.81
CA GLY A 112 -11.21 -8.59 7.07
C GLY A 112 -11.88 -7.53 6.20
N PHE A 113 -13.20 -7.55 6.10
CA PHE A 113 -13.97 -6.80 5.11
C PHE A 113 -14.48 -5.46 5.62
N VAL A 114 -14.64 -4.49 4.70
CA VAL A 114 -15.24 -3.17 4.96
C VAL A 114 -16.68 -3.18 4.47
N PRO A 115 -17.67 -2.94 5.34
CA PRO A 115 -19.05 -2.73 4.90
C PRO A 115 -19.16 -1.52 3.97
N GLU A 116 -20.02 -1.61 2.94
CA GLU A 116 -20.25 -0.50 2.01
C GLU A 116 -20.70 0.79 2.71
N ALA A 117 -21.46 0.67 3.79
CA ALA A 117 -21.90 1.80 4.60
C ALA A 117 -20.74 2.62 5.22
N ASN A 118 -19.55 2.03 5.32
CA ASN A 118 -18.35 2.70 5.83
C ASN A 118 -17.55 3.43 4.73
N LEU A 119 -17.96 3.31 3.47
CA LEU A 119 -17.31 4.04 2.37
C LEU A 119 -17.85 5.47 2.31
N VAL A 120 -16.96 6.43 2.51
CA VAL A 120 -17.32 7.85 2.47
C VAL A 120 -17.40 8.38 1.03
N GLY A 121 -16.57 7.84 0.14
CA GLY A 121 -16.55 8.23 -1.26
C GLY A 121 -15.29 7.77 -1.99
N LYS A 122 -15.25 8.00 -3.31
CA LYS A 122 -14.09 7.76 -4.17
C LYS A 122 -13.31 9.06 -4.33
N ALA A 123 -12.01 9.04 -4.04
CA ALA A 123 -11.14 10.17 -4.37
C ALA A 123 -11.01 10.28 -5.89
N THR A 124 -11.30 11.45 -6.45
CA THR A 124 -11.29 11.72 -7.90
C THR A 124 -10.22 12.70 -8.33
N ALA A 125 -9.71 13.51 -7.40
CA ALA A 125 -8.67 14.49 -7.70
C ALA A 125 -7.84 14.83 -6.46
N ILE A 126 -6.59 15.17 -6.68
CA ILE A 126 -5.72 15.82 -5.69
C ILE A 126 -5.73 17.31 -6.02
N TRP A 127 -6.31 18.11 -5.14
CA TRP A 127 -6.37 19.57 -5.35
C TRP A 127 -5.23 20.33 -4.65
N MET A 128 -4.58 19.69 -3.67
CA MET A 128 -3.43 20.24 -2.96
C MET A 128 -2.52 19.13 -2.44
N SER A 129 -1.22 19.28 -2.62
CA SER A 129 -0.20 18.39 -2.07
C SER A 129 0.95 19.22 -1.54
N PHE A 130 1.31 19.01 -0.27
CA PHE A 130 2.39 19.74 0.39
C PHE A 130 3.64 18.88 0.53
N GLU A 131 4.81 19.53 0.46
CA GLU A 131 6.04 18.98 0.98
C GLU A 131 6.08 19.16 2.49
N LYS A 132 6.15 18.06 3.21
CA LYS A 132 6.28 18.07 4.67
C LYS A 132 7.38 17.10 5.07
N GLN A 133 8.33 17.58 5.89
CA GLN A 133 9.21 16.72 6.66
C GLN A 133 8.60 16.49 8.04
N GLU A 134 8.91 15.35 8.64
CA GLU A 134 8.36 15.00 9.95
C GLU A 134 8.83 16.02 11.01
N GLY A 135 7.89 16.60 11.74
CA GLY A 135 8.17 17.64 12.76
C GLY A 135 8.25 19.08 12.25
N GLU A 136 8.11 19.32 10.95
CA GLU A 136 8.16 20.67 10.37
C GLU A 136 6.82 21.10 9.72
N TRP A 137 6.64 22.42 9.60
CA TRP A 137 5.55 22.98 8.81
C TRP A 137 5.76 22.71 7.31
N PRO A 138 4.71 22.54 6.51
CA PRO A 138 4.85 22.33 5.08
C PRO A 138 5.65 23.48 4.43
N THR A 139 6.73 23.15 3.74
CA THR A 139 7.64 24.13 3.14
C THR A 139 7.35 24.45 1.68
N GLY A 140 6.50 23.63 1.02
CA GLY A 140 6.17 23.84 -0.39
C GLY A 140 4.91 23.10 -0.86
N VAL A 141 4.40 23.49 -2.02
CA VAL A 141 3.28 22.83 -2.71
C VAL A 141 3.83 21.97 -3.85
N ARG A 142 3.48 20.69 -3.86
CA ARG A 142 3.85 19.76 -4.94
C ARG A 142 2.86 19.88 -6.09
N LEU A 143 3.11 20.79 -7.01
CA LEU A 143 2.26 21.00 -8.18
C LEU A 143 2.16 19.78 -9.09
N SER A 144 3.22 18.96 -9.16
CA SER A 144 3.25 17.74 -9.97
C SER A 144 2.26 16.65 -9.53
N ARG A 145 1.68 16.76 -8.32
CA ARG A 145 0.71 15.81 -7.78
C ARG A 145 -0.72 16.35 -7.79
N ILE A 146 -0.93 17.57 -8.28
CA ILE A 146 -2.27 18.16 -8.39
C ILE A 146 -2.88 17.69 -9.71
N GLY A 147 -4.04 17.05 -9.65
CA GLY A 147 -4.72 16.57 -10.85
C GLY A 147 -5.74 15.46 -10.55
N GLY A 148 -6.31 14.92 -11.60
CA GLY A 148 -7.23 13.79 -11.51
C GLY A 148 -6.53 12.50 -11.09
N ILE A 149 -7.25 11.67 -10.36
CA ILE A 149 -6.85 10.31 -10.01
C ILE A 149 -7.56 9.39 -11.01
N HIS A 150 -6.79 8.68 -11.81
CA HIS A 150 -7.28 7.73 -12.82
C HIS A 150 -7.14 6.31 -12.33
#